data_ef4620f88db8ab61afb693800a5624ec
#
_entry.id   ef4620f88db8ab61afb693800a5624ec
#
_cell.length_a   1.000
_cell.length_b   1.000
_cell.length_c   1.000
_cell.angle_alpha   90.00
_cell.angle_beta   90.00
_cell.angle_gamma   90.00
#
_symmetry.space_group_name_H-M   'P 1'
#
loop_
_entity.id
_entity.type
_entity.pdbx_description
1 polymer ?
#
loop_
_entity_poly.entity_id
_entity_poly.type
_entity_poly.pdbx_seq_one_letter_code
_entity_poly.pdbx_strand_id
1 'polypeptide(L)'
;KKLYMNGRLGLIIDGTGHKYGKILEQKRELEEIGYDCYMVFVHTDLDVAQKRNMERDRKLNSELVETSWNDVQKNRISFQGLFGNDNFLMVDNSKTLDEDAAIKKFDMLMKKGINKFIKKPIKNYRGKQWVAKQKIMKESIDVPVEIGDTIKMGKFKNKKVVVKSIDWNEKGDLLINGRPAMKFRLVKKVEEDIPSPSRSMVKKMKKKGNTSVPYGSGYKKVNEFKEMSIKDAFKDL
;
A
#
# COMPACT_ATOMS: atom_id res chain seq x y z
N LYS A 1 7.75 2.65 3.89
CA LYS A 1 8.29 2.80 2.53
C LYS A 1 8.35 1.45 1.79
N LYS A 2 9.08 0.42 2.29
CA LYS A 2 9.26 -0.87 1.58
C LYS A 2 7.96 -1.55 1.15
N LEU A 3 6.94 -1.62 2.02
CA LEU A 3 5.64 -2.24 1.69
C LEU A 3 4.95 -1.55 0.51
N TYR A 4 4.90 -0.22 0.50
CA TYR A 4 4.32 0.56 -0.61
C TYR A 4 5.10 0.35 -1.92
N MET A 5 6.42 0.28 -1.84
CA MET A 5 7.28 0.01 -2.99
C MET A 5 7.06 -1.41 -3.56
N ASN A 6 6.91 -2.41 -2.69
CA ASN A 6 6.61 -3.79 -3.12
C ASN A 6 5.25 -3.89 -3.81
N GLY A 7 4.23 -3.18 -3.32
CA GLY A 7 2.90 -3.11 -3.92
C GLY A 7 2.79 -2.15 -5.11
N ARG A 8 3.86 -1.42 -5.47
CA ARG A 8 3.86 -0.37 -6.53
C ARG A 8 2.76 0.67 -6.32
N LEU A 9 2.47 1.01 -5.05
CA LEU A 9 1.51 2.05 -4.70
C LEU A 9 2.11 3.43 -4.95
N GLY A 10 1.26 4.44 -5.18
CA GLY A 10 1.70 5.83 -5.35
C GLY A 10 2.49 6.31 -4.13
N LEU A 11 3.59 7.02 -4.38
CA LEU A 11 4.48 7.55 -3.35
C LEU A 11 4.59 9.06 -3.50
N ILE A 12 4.48 9.77 -2.38
CA ILE A 12 4.84 11.19 -2.26
C ILE A 12 6.06 11.24 -1.34
N ILE A 13 7.13 11.85 -1.83
CA ILE A 13 8.37 12.03 -1.08
C ILE A 13 8.58 13.52 -0.89
N ASP A 14 8.49 13.97 0.35
CA ASP A 14 8.79 15.36 0.71
C ASP A 14 10.28 15.52 1.03
N GLY A 15 10.83 16.65 0.62
CA GLY A 15 12.24 16.98 0.84
C GLY A 15 12.57 18.42 0.43
N THR A 16 13.63 18.96 1.03
CA THR A 16 14.05 20.36 0.83
C THR A 16 14.70 20.63 -0.52
N GLY A 17 15.18 19.61 -1.23
CA GLY A 17 15.81 19.76 -2.54
C GLY A 17 17.24 20.33 -2.53
N HIS A 18 17.86 20.59 -1.38
CA HIS A 18 19.21 21.17 -1.31
C HIS A 18 20.32 20.18 -1.75
N LYS A 19 20.08 18.86 -1.65
CA LYS A 19 21.04 17.82 -2.07
C LYS A 19 20.59 17.16 -3.37
N TYR A 20 21.08 17.66 -4.50
CA TYR A 20 20.78 17.13 -5.82
C TYR A 20 21.07 15.62 -5.95
N GLY A 21 22.27 15.18 -5.51
CA GLY A 21 22.66 13.78 -5.62
C GLY A 21 21.70 12.80 -4.93
N LYS A 22 21.15 13.19 -3.77
CA LYS A 22 20.15 12.37 -3.06
C LYS A 22 18.84 12.19 -3.85
N ILE A 23 18.38 13.25 -4.52
CA ILE A 23 17.16 13.19 -5.34
C ILE A 23 17.41 12.38 -6.61
N LEU A 24 18.58 12.54 -7.22
CA LEU A 24 19.00 11.74 -8.38
C LEU A 24 19.02 10.24 -8.03
N GLU A 25 19.63 9.87 -6.91
CA GLU A 25 19.69 8.47 -6.45
C GLU A 25 18.29 7.92 -6.16
N GLN A 26 17.46 8.64 -5.42
CA GLN A 26 16.07 8.24 -5.14
C GLN A 26 15.25 8.05 -6.42
N LYS A 27 15.40 8.95 -7.40
CA LYS A 27 14.73 8.81 -8.69
C LYS A 27 15.18 7.56 -9.40
N ARG A 28 16.48 7.27 -9.48
CA ARG A 28 17.04 6.06 -10.08
C ARG A 28 16.51 4.79 -9.43
N GLU A 29 16.57 4.71 -8.10
CA GLU A 29 16.02 3.58 -7.34
C GLU A 29 14.54 3.31 -7.65
N LEU A 30 13.73 4.36 -7.74
CA LEU A 30 12.31 4.24 -8.07
C LEU A 30 12.09 3.80 -9.52
N GLU A 31 12.83 4.35 -10.46
CA GLU A 31 12.74 3.98 -11.87
C GLU A 31 13.20 2.54 -12.11
N GLU A 32 14.21 2.07 -11.39
CA GLU A 32 14.67 0.67 -11.42
C GLU A 32 13.61 -0.34 -11.01
N ILE A 33 12.74 0.04 -10.10
CA ILE A 33 11.62 -0.82 -9.68
C ILE A 33 10.33 -0.56 -10.46
N GLY A 34 10.33 0.35 -11.44
CA GLY A 34 9.25 0.53 -12.40
C GLY A 34 8.35 1.75 -12.20
N TYR A 35 8.73 2.71 -11.35
CA TYR A 35 7.99 3.96 -11.22
C TYR A 35 8.32 4.95 -12.35
N ASP A 36 7.32 5.73 -12.74
CA ASP A 36 7.51 7.00 -13.41
C ASP A 36 7.53 8.10 -12.34
N CYS A 37 8.53 8.97 -12.38
CA CYS A 37 8.75 9.99 -11.37
C CYS A 37 8.32 11.37 -11.88
N TYR A 38 7.75 12.17 -10.97
CA TYR A 38 7.31 13.53 -11.22
C TYR A 38 7.79 14.44 -10.11
N MET A 39 8.22 15.65 -10.43
CA MET A 39 8.66 16.62 -9.44
C MET A 39 7.73 17.81 -9.38
N VAL A 40 7.29 18.14 -8.17
CA VAL A 40 6.68 19.44 -7.85
C VAL A 40 7.72 20.25 -7.09
N PHE A 41 8.26 21.27 -7.75
CA PHE A 41 9.23 22.18 -7.16
C PHE A 41 8.51 23.39 -6.60
N VAL A 42 8.52 23.56 -5.29
CA VAL A 42 7.90 24.71 -4.61
C VAL A 42 8.94 25.78 -4.40
N HIS A 43 8.83 26.87 -5.15
CA HIS A 43 9.65 28.06 -5.00
C HIS A 43 9.07 29.00 -3.95
N THR A 44 9.91 29.63 -3.15
CA THR A 44 9.54 30.68 -2.20
C THR A 44 10.69 31.69 -2.17
N ASP A 45 10.39 32.97 -2.22
CA ASP A 45 11.40 34.03 -2.11
C ASP A 45 12.12 33.96 -0.75
N LEU A 46 13.39 34.35 -0.70
CA LEU A 46 14.23 34.20 0.49
C LEU A 46 13.70 34.97 1.70
N ASP A 47 13.26 36.21 1.48
CA ASP A 47 12.66 37.06 2.52
C ASP A 47 11.40 36.43 3.12
N VAL A 48 10.54 35.85 2.26
CA VAL A 48 9.34 35.13 2.69
C VAL A 48 9.69 33.84 3.44
N ALA A 49 10.69 33.12 2.99
CA ALA A 49 11.19 31.93 3.67
C ALA A 49 11.74 32.25 5.05
N GLN A 50 12.53 33.33 5.17
CA GLN A 50 13.07 33.83 6.44
C GLN A 50 11.94 34.27 7.39
N LYS A 51 10.97 35.05 6.88
CA LYS A 51 9.82 35.48 7.67
C LYS A 51 9.05 34.30 8.24
N ARG A 52 8.71 33.33 7.38
CA ARG A 52 8.00 32.10 7.80
C ARG A 52 8.80 31.25 8.78
N ASN A 53 10.14 31.23 8.67
CA ASN A 53 11.00 30.56 9.62
C ASN A 53 10.92 31.22 11.02
N MET A 54 10.82 32.56 11.06
CA MET A 54 10.68 33.30 12.33
C MET A 54 9.32 33.10 13.00
N GLU A 55 8.28 32.83 12.21
CA GLU A 55 6.90 32.59 12.69
C GLU A 55 6.69 31.18 13.23
N ARG A 56 7.60 30.24 12.97
CA ARG A 56 7.50 28.83 13.45
C ARG A 56 7.90 28.71 14.91
N ASP A 57 7.30 27.73 15.60
CA ASP A 57 7.72 27.37 16.97
C ASP A 57 9.17 26.91 17.01
N ARG A 58 9.57 26.05 16.06
CA ARG A 58 10.95 25.58 15.88
C ARG A 58 11.63 26.41 14.79
N LYS A 59 12.39 27.38 15.18
CA LYS A 59 13.16 28.26 14.30
C LYS A 59 14.51 27.65 13.94
N LEU A 60 14.94 27.85 12.71
CA LEU A 60 16.29 27.54 12.25
C LEU A 60 17.12 28.82 12.23
N ASN A 61 18.46 28.69 12.30
CA ASN A 61 19.35 29.80 12.08
C ASN A 61 19.13 30.38 10.67
N SER A 62 19.08 31.72 10.57
CA SER A 62 18.84 32.44 9.32
C SER A 62 19.87 32.08 8.24
N GLU A 63 21.17 31.94 8.61
CA GLU A 63 22.21 31.51 7.69
C GLU A 63 22.01 30.11 7.11
N LEU A 64 21.47 29.16 7.91
CA LEU A 64 21.15 27.84 7.45
C LEU A 64 19.98 27.87 6.44
N VAL A 65 18.99 28.73 6.67
CA VAL A 65 17.87 28.92 5.74
C VAL A 65 18.37 29.48 4.42
N GLU A 66 19.21 30.52 4.47
CA GLU A 66 19.80 31.16 3.30
C GLU A 66 20.71 30.19 2.52
N THR A 67 21.58 29.47 3.18
CA THR A 67 22.45 28.47 2.54
C THR A 67 21.63 27.39 1.85
N SER A 68 20.65 26.81 2.55
CA SER A 68 19.75 25.82 1.97
C SER A 68 18.96 26.37 0.79
N TRP A 69 18.49 27.59 0.89
CA TRP A 69 17.75 28.27 -0.18
C TRP A 69 18.62 28.45 -1.43
N ASN A 70 19.84 28.95 -1.26
CA ASN A 70 20.82 29.11 -2.33
C ASN A 70 21.11 27.78 -3.05
N ASP A 71 21.32 26.70 -2.28
CA ASP A 71 21.58 25.38 -2.85
C ASP A 71 20.37 24.84 -3.65
N VAL A 72 19.16 25.07 -3.15
CA VAL A 72 17.92 24.72 -3.86
C VAL A 72 17.79 25.49 -5.16
N GLN A 73 18.11 26.81 -5.17
CA GLN A 73 18.05 27.62 -6.40
C GLN A 73 19.08 27.16 -7.45
N LYS A 74 20.30 26.83 -7.02
CA LYS A 74 21.34 26.25 -7.90
C LYS A 74 20.86 24.95 -8.55
N ASN A 75 20.15 24.11 -7.77
CA ASN A 75 19.69 22.80 -8.23
C ASN A 75 18.46 22.86 -9.15
N ARG A 76 17.73 23.98 -9.18
CA ARG A 76 16.44 24.12 -9.90
C ARG A 76 16.52 23.71 -11.37
N ILE A 77 17.50 24.26 -12.11
CA ILE A 77 17.67 23.93 -13.54
C ILE A 77 18.07 22.47 -13.71
N SER A 78 18.94 21.96 -12.84
CA SER A 78 19.35 20.56 -12.86
C SER A 78 18.17 19.61 -12.61
N PHE A 79 17.23 19.95 -11.72
CA PHE A 79 16.03 19.17 -11.50
C PHE A 79 15.08 19.21 -12.71
N GLN A 80 14.93 20.36 -13.35
CA GLN A 80 14.12 20.45 -14.57
C GLN A 80 14.69 19.54 -15.67
N GLY A 81 16.03 19.54 -15.84
CA GLY A 81 16.71 18.61 -16.77
C GLY A 81 16.55 17.13 -16.38
N LEU A 82 16.66 16.82 -15.07
CA LEU A 82 16.55 15.47 -14.55
C LEU A 82 15.17 14.83 -14.73
N PHE A 83 14.09 15.60 -14.52
CA PHE A 83 12.72 15.11 -14.64
C PHE A 83 12.11 15.34 -16.04
N GLY A 84 12.67 16.29 -16.78
CA GLY A 84 12.14 16.77 -18.05
C GLY A 84 10.93 17.68 -17.90
N ASN A 85 10.69 18.54 -18.88
CA ASN A 85 9.64 19.57 -18.82
C ASN A 85 8.24 19.01 -18.56
N ASP A 86 7.95 17.82 -19.08
CA ASP A 86 6.64 17.18 -18.93
C ASP A 86 6.39 16.59 -17.54
N ASN A 87 7.43 16.38 -16.75
CA ASN A 87 7.37 15.77 -15.42
C ASN A 87 7.94 16.66 -14.33
N PHE A 88 8.07 17.96 -14.62
CA PHE A 88 8.51 18.98 -13.69
C PHE A 88 7.46 20.10 -13.62
N LEU A 89 6.96 20.38 -12.42
CA LEU A 89 6.03 21.47 -12.16
C LEU A 89 6.65 22.42 -11.16
N MET A 90 6.81 23.69 -11.53
CA MET A 90 7.21 24.73 -10.59
C MET A 90 5.99 25.45 -10.03
N VAL A 91 5.96 25.60 -8.72
CA VAL A 91 4.90 26.28 -7.97
C VAL A 91 5.52 27.45 -7.23
N ASP A 92 5.10 28.67 -7.52
CA ASP A 92 5.49 29.83 -6.73
C ASP A 92 4.62 29.92 -5.47
N ASN A 93 5.27 29.91 -4.30
CA ASN A 93 4.66 30.02 -2.98
C ASN A 93 5.16 31.27 -2.21
N SER A 94 5.64 32.28 -2.93
CA SER A 94 6.16 33.53 -2.32
C SER A 94 5.04 34.42 -1.79
N LYS A 95 3.86 34.38 -2.40
CA LYS A 95 2.74 35.22 -1.98
C LYS A 95 1.94 34.60 -0.84
N THR A 96 1.63 35.41 0.17
CA THR A 96 0.65 35.05 1.18
C THR A 96 -0.74 35.17 0.55
N LEU A 97 -1.49 34.09 0.53
CA LEU A 97 -2.85 34.02 -0.01
C LEU A 97 -3.83 33.89 1.15
N ASP A 98 -5.02 34.44 0.98
CA ASP A 98 -6.16 34.08 1.82
C ASP A 98 -6.56 32.61 1.59
N GLU A 99 -7.41 32.08 2.45
CA GLU A 99 -7.78 30.66 2.42
C GLU A 99 -8.44 30.27 1.09
N ASP A 100 -9.36 31.11 0.59
CA ASP A 100 -10.09 30.85 -0.67
C ASP A 100 -9.15 30.87 -1.88
N ALA A 101 -8.23 31.83 -1.95
CA ALA A 101 -7.24 31.90 -3.02
C ALA A 101 -6.25 30.74 -2.94
N ALA A 102 -5.86 30.30 -1.73
CA ALA A 102 -5.01 29.14 -1.54
C ALA A 102 -5.69 27.85 -2.01
N ILE A 103 -6.98 27.65 -1.69
CA ILE A 103 -7.77 26.50 -2.15
C ILE A 103 -7.88 26.52 -3.68
N LYS A 104 -8.23 27.64 -4.29
CA LYS A 104 -8.31 27.76 -5.75
C LYS A 104 -6.98 27.48 -6.45
N LYS A 105 -5.87 27.95 -5.88
CA LYS A 105 -4.54 27.69 -6.39
C LYS A 105 -4.18 26.20 -6.28
N PHE A 106 -4.46 25.57 -5.15
CA PHE A 106 -4.25 24.15 -4.95
C PHE A 106 -5.06 23.31 -5.94
N ASP A 107 -6.34 23.60 -6.11
CA ASP A 107 -7.21 22.91 -7.06
C ASP A 107 -6.69 23.03 -8.50
N MET A 108 -6.21 24.20 -8.89
CA MET A 108 -5.63 24.40 -10.21
C MET A 108 -4.35 23.58 -10.40
N LEU A 109 -3.47 23.53 -9.39
CA LEU A 109 -2.25 22.71 -9.40
C LEU A 109 -2.58 21.22 -9.50
N MET A 110 -3.55 20.75 -8.73
CA MET A 110 -4.02 19.36 -8.77
C MET A 110 -4.59 19.03 -10.15
N LYS A 111 -5.48 19.86 -10.69
CA LYS A 111 -6.16 19.58 -11.98
C LYS A 111 -5.21 19.66 -13.17
N LYS A 112 -4.40 20.72 -13.26
CA LYS A 112 -3.53 20.98 -14.43
C LYS A 112 -2.20 20.26 -14.39
N GLY A 113 -1.64 20.04 -13.21
CA GLY A 113 -0.32 19.40 -13.01
C GLY A 113 -0.45 17.91 -12.64
N ILE A 114 -0.76 17.64 -11.38
CA ILE A 114 -0.67 16.30 -10.79
C ILE A 114 -1.63 15.31 -11.43
N ASN A 115 -2.90 15.69 -11.63
CA ASN A 115 -3.88 14.80 -12.29
C ASN A 115 -3.50 14.50 -13.75
N LYS A 116 -2.89 15.48 -14.45
CA LYS A 116 -2.38 15.24 -15.80
C LYS A 116 -1.27 14.20 -15.80
N PHE A 117 -0.37 14.24 -14.81
CA PHE A 117 0.68 13.24 -14.67
C PHE A 117 0.12 11.86 -14.31
N ILE A 118 -0.77 11.77 -13.30
CA ILE A 118 -1.36 10.50 -12.85
C ILE A 118 -2.13 9.78 -13.97
N LYS A 119 -2.76 10.54 -14.87
CA LYS A 119 -3.51 9.99 -16.02
C LYS A 119 -2.63 9.59 -17.20
N LYS A 120 -1.34 9.90 -17.18
CA LYS A 120 -0.42 9.47 -18.26
C LYS A 120 -0.28 7.95 -18.26
N PRO A 121 -0.17 7.33 -19.43
CA PRO A 121 0.18 5.92 -19.52
C PRO A 121 1.57 5.68 -18.93
N ILE A 122 1.75 4.55 -18.29
CA ILE A 122 3.06 4.14 -17.73
C ILE A 122 4.08 4.11 -18.84
N LYS A 123 5.16 4.85 -18.69
CA LYS A 123 6.27 4.90 -19.65
C LYS A 123 7.37 3.89 -19.31
N ASN A 124 7.64 3.70 -18.02
CA ASN A 124 8.69 2.81 -17.55
C ASN A 124 8.42 1.36 -17.98
N TYR A 125 9.41 0.75 -18.65
CA TYR A 125 9.28 -0.62 -19.17
C TYR A 125 9.05 -1.66 -18.06
N ARG A 126 9.80 -1.57 -16.94
CA ARG A 126 9.62 -2.46 -15.80
C ARG A 126 8.25 -2.30 -15.14
N GLY A 127 7.73 -1.06 -15.12
CA GLY A 127 6.37 -0.78 -14.67
C GLY A 127 5.33 -1.44 -15.56
N LYS A 128 5.48 -1.34 -16.88
CA LYS A 128 4.60 -2.02 -17.85
C LYS A 128 4.62 -3.54 -17.67
N GLN A 129 5.81 -4.13 -17.54
CA GLN A 129 5.95 -5.57 -17.30
C GLN A 129 5.26 -6.00 -15.98
N TRP A 130 5.46 -5.23 -14.92
CA TRP A 130 4.83 -5.54 -13.65
C TRP A 130 3.31 -5.51 -13.74
N VAL A 131 2.72 -4.48 -14.37
CA VAL A 131 1.27 -4.38 -14.58
C VAL A 131 0.74 -5.53 -15.42
N ALA A 132 1.43 -5.89 -16.51
CA ALA A 132 1.06 -7.02 -17.35
C ALA A 132 1.07 -8.33 -16.53
N LYS A 133 2.11 -8.57 -15.73
CA LYS A 133 2.19 -9.72 -14.84
C LYS A 133 1.05 -9.75 -13.82
N GLN A 134 0.69 -8.60 -13.22
CA GLN A 134 -0.43 -8.52 -12.28
C GLN A 134 -1.78 -8.79 -12.94
N LYS A 135 -1.98 -8.38 -14.20
CA LYS A 135 -3.20 -8.71 -14.95
C LYS A 135 -3.31 -10.22 -15.14
N ILE A 136 -2.26 -10.87 -15.61
CA ILE A 136 -2.23 -12.33 -15.79
C ILE A 136 -2.50 -13.03 -14.46
N MET A 137 -1.90 -12.58 -13.34
CA MET A 137 -2.16 -13.16 -12.01
C MET A 137 -3.59 -12.91 -11.51
N LYS A 138 -4.24 -11.82 -11.92
CA LYS A 138 -5.66 -11.56 -11.61
C LYS A 138 -6.60 -12.37 -12.49
N GLU A 139 -6.22 -12.60 -13.73
CA GLU A 139 -6.98 -13.43 -14.66
C GLU A 139 -6.84 -14.93 -14.34
N SER A 140 -5.70 -15.35 -13.77
CA SER A 140 -5.52 -16.67 -13.14
C SER A 140 -5.91 -16.59 -11.66
N ILE A 141 -7.18 -16.48 -11.35
CA ILE A 141 -7.67 -16.85 -10.02
C ILE A 141 -7.50 -18.37 -9.96
N ASP A 142 -6.41 -18.82 -9.36
CA ASP A 142 -6.24 -20.22 -9.01
C ASP A 142 -7.26 -20.54 -7.92
N VAL A 143 -8.43 -21.01 -8.37
CA VAL A 143 -9.45 -21.49 -7.48
C VAL A 143 -9.08 -22.93 -7.19
N PRO A 144 -8.68 -23.26 -5.94
CA PRO A 144 -8.25 -24.61 -5.58
C PRO A 144 -9.44 -25.56 -5.51
N VAL A 145 -10.20 -25.67 -6.62
CA VAL A 145 -11.39 -26.47 -6.77
C VAL A 145 -11.42 -27.05 -8.18
N GLU A 146 -11.52 -28.36 -8.26
CA GLU A 146 -11.63 -29.11 -9.50
C GLU A 146 -13.04 -29.70 -9.66
N ILE A 147 -13.39 -30.06 -10.89
CA ILE A 147 -14.64 -30.80 -11.17
C ILE A 147 -14.55 -32.14 -10.43
N GLY A 148 -15.56 -32.45 -9.63
CA GLY A 148 -15.61 -33.64 -8.76
C GLY A 148 -15.35 -33.30 -7.28
N ASP A 149 -14.79 -32.16 -6.97
CA ASP A 149 -14.58 -31.74 -5.59
C ASP A 149 -15.89 -31.50 -4.84
N THR A 150 -15.87 -31.68 -3.52
CA THR A 150 -17.01 -31.37 -2.67
C THR A 150 -16.81 -30.03 -1.98
N ILE A 151 -17.66 -29.08 -2.25
CA ILE A 151 -17.67 -27.74 -1.64
C ILE A 151 -18.91 -27.54 -0.78
N LYS A 152 -18.91 -26.52 0.08
CA LYS A 152 -20.04 -26.20 0.95
C LYS A 152 -20.79 -24.99 0.46
N MET A 153 -22.14 -25.05 0.43
CA MET A 153 -23.02 -23.96 0.04
C MET A 153 -24.24 -23.83 0.98
N GLY A 154 -25.11 -22.86 0.67
CA GLY A 154 -26.36 -22.56 1.39
C GLY A 154 -26.18 -21.36 2.35
N LYS A 155 -27.30 -20.98 3.02
CA LYS A 155 -27.33 -19.77 3.90
C LYS A 155 -26.20 -19.78 4.95
N PHE A 156 -25.90 -20.94 5.51
CA PHE A 156 -24.82 -21.13 6.49
C PHE A 156 -23.58 -21.80 5.89
N LYS A 157 -23.51 -21.96 4.55
CA LYS A 157 -22.40 -22.59 3.83
C LYS A 157 -22.01 -23.98 4.38
N ASN A 158 -23.00 -24.77 4.81
CA ASN A 158 -22.77 -26.10 5.41
C ASN A 158 -23.26 -27.27 4.53
N LYS A 159 -24.10 -26.99 3.51
CA LYS A 159 -24.60 -28.03 2.60
C LYS A 159 -23.47 -28.46 1.67
N LYS A 160 -23.10 -29.74 1.70
CA LYS A 160 -22.13 -30.32 0.78
C LYS A 160 -22.71 -30.41 -0.65
N VAL A 161 -21.94 -29.98 -1.64
CA VAL A 161 -22.30 -30.01 -3.06
C VAL A 161 -21.09 -30.41 -3.86
N VAL A 162 -21.25 -31.35 -4.80
CA VAL A 162 -20.21 -31.76 -5.72
C VAL A 162 -20.10 -30.71 -6.86
N VAL A 163 -18.88 -30.32 -7.21
CA VAL A 163 -18.60 -29.45 -8.34
C VAL A 163 -18.80 -30.23 -9.64
N LYS A 164 -19.78 -29.82 -10.44
CA LYS A 164 -20.10 -30.44 -11.74
C LYS A 164 -19.59 -29.60 -12.91
N SER A 165 -19.58 -28.27 -12.76
CA SER A 165 -19.06 -27.34 -13.76
C SER A 165 -18.39 -26.13 -13.10
N ILE A 166 -17.40 -25.58 -13.79
CA ILE A 166 -16.70 -24.33 -13.45
C ILE A 166 -16.71 -23.49 -14.71
N ASP A 167 -17.39 -22.34 -14.69
CA ASP A 167 -17.61 -21.47 -15.84
C ASP A 167 -17.37 -20.01 -15.44
N TRP A 168 -17.26 -19.13 -16.43
CA TRP A 168 -17.19 -17.69 -16.24
C TRP A 168 -18.38 -17.01 -16.91
N ASN A 169 -19.00 -16.03 -16.22
CA ASN A 169 -20.05 -15.24 -16.85
C ASN A 169 -19.44 -14.09 -17.70
N GLU A 170 -20.27 -13.42 -18.49
CA GLU A 170 -19.88 -12.28 -19.32
C GLU A 170 -19.29 -11.11 -18.52
N LYS A 171 -19.54 -11.04 -17.22
CA LYS A 171 -19.04 -10.02 -16.29
C LYS A 171 -17.69 -10.41 -15.67
N GLY A 172 -17.14 -11.59 -16.00
CA GLY A 172 -15.90 -12.09 -15.45
C GLY A 172 -16.01 -12.68 -14.03
N ASP A 173 -17.24 -13.01 -13.55
CA ASP A 173 -17.42 -13.71 -12.29
C ASP A 173 -17.30 -15.21 -12.48
N LEU A 174 -16.58 -15.87 -11.57
CA LEU A 174 -16.48 -17.33 -11.54
C LEU A 174 -17.80 -17.96 -11.09
N LEU A 175 -18.31 -18.89 -11.88
CA LEU A 175 -19.50 -19.67 -11.59
C LEU A 175 -19.13 -21.12 -11.26
N ILE A 176 -19.67 -21.66 -10.19
CA ILE A 176 -19.59 -23.08 -9.84
C ILE A 176 -20.99 -23.64 -9.89
N ASN A 177 -21.22 -24.65 -10.72
CA ASN A 177 -22.55 -25.21 -10.97
C ASN A 177 -23.59 -24.12 -11.36
N GLY A 178 -23.21 -23.15 -12.18
CA GLY A 178 -24.02 -22.01 -12.61
C GLY A 178 -24.33 -20.95 -11.53
N ARG A 179 -23.64 -20.97 -10.39
CA ARG A 179 -23.85 -20.02 -9.31
C ARG A 179 -22.55 -19.29 -8.94
N PRO A 180 -22.58 -17.99 -8.62
CA PRO A 180 -21.39 -17.25 -8.25
C PRO A 180 -20.56 -17.92 -7.15
N ALA A 181 -19.25 -18.02 -7.36
CA ALA A 181 -18.33 -18.71 -6.45
C ALA A 181 -18.35 -18.14 -5.02
N MET A 182 -18.67 -16.86 -4.86
CA MET A 182 -18.83 -16.21 -3.54
C MET A 182 -19.94 -16.82 -2.67
N LYS A 183 -20.89 -17.56 -3.25
CA LYS A 183 -21.95 -18.27 -2.51
C LYS A 183 -21.49 -19.58 -1.90
N PHE A 184 -20.27 -20.00 -2.20
CA PHE A 184 -19.69 -21.26 -1.70
C PHE A 184 -18.65 -20.98 -0.62
N ARG A 185 -18.39 -21.98 0.20
CA ARG A 185 -17.24 -22.07 1.06
C ARG A 185 -16.28 -23.07 0.45
N LEU A 186 -15.20 -22.57 -0.12
CA LEU A 186 -14.11 -23.38 -0.61
C LEU A 186 -13.36 -23.92 0.62
N VAL A 187 -13.43 -25.22 0.84
CA VAL A 187 -12.67 -25.89 1.90
C VAL A 187 -11.47 -26.49 1.22
N LYS A 188 -10.26 -26.08 1.59
CA LYS A 188 -9.07 -26.83 1.19
C LYS A 188 -9.30 -28.29 1.52
N LYS A 189 -8.90 -29.23 0.62
CA LYS A 189 -8.89 -30.67 0.92
C LYS A 189 -8.28 -30.83 2.31
N VAL A 190 -9.10 -31.09 3.31
CA VAL A 190 -8.61 -31.60 4.58
C VAL A 190 -8.37 -33.06 4.29
N GLU A 191 -7.13 -33.45 4.24
CA GLU A 191 -6.77 -34.87 4.28
C GLU A 191 -7.48 -35.45 5.50
N GLU A 192 -8.44 -36.33 5.22
CA GLU A 192 -9.23 -37.13 6.15
C GLU A 192 -9.97 -36.38 7.29
N ASP A 193 -11.26 -36.59 7.36
CA ASP A 193 -12.15 -36.15 8.45
C ASP A 193 -11.56 -36.55 9.81
N ILE A 194 -10.83 -35.64 10.46
CA ILE A 194 -10.53 -35.79 11.89
C ILE A 194 -11.88 -35.69 12.60
N PRO A 195 -12.40 -36.75 13.21
CA PRO A 195 -13.71 -36.72 13.83
C PRO A 195 -13.72 -35.65 14.92
N SER A 196 -14.73 -34.79 14.87
CA SER A 196 -14.93 -33.75 15.91
C SER A 196 -14.93 -34.44 17.29
N PRO A 197 -14.14 -33.96 18.26
CA PRO A 197 -14.06 -34.59 19.55
C PRO A 197 -15.44 -34.65 20.21
N SER A 198 -15.78 -35.79 20.79
CA SER A 198 -17.08 -35.96 21.45
C SER A 198 -17.27 -34.97 22.60
N ARG A 199 -18.54 -34.61 22.91
CA ARG A 199 -18.85 -33.71 24.03
C ARG A 199 -18.21 -34.12 25.35
N SER A 200 -18.04 -35.42 25.61
CA SER A 200 -17.38 -35.99 26.77
C SER A 200 -15.88 -35.70 26.77
N MET A 201 -15.23 -35.76 25.59
CA MET A 201 -13.80 -35.50 25.41
C MET A 201 -13.51 -33.98 25.59
N VAL A 202 -14.35 -33.12 25.05
CA VAL A 202 -14.28 -31.65 25.26
C VAL A 202 -14.40 -31.30 26.75
N LYS A 203 -15.32 -31.95 27.46
CA LYS A 203 -15.53 -31.73 28.91
C LYS A 203 -14.34 -32.19 29.74
N LYS A 204 -13.70 -33.30 29.38
CA LYS A 204 -12.45 -33.79 30.00
C LYS A 204 -11.26 -32.84 29.78
N MET A 205 -11.18 -32.25 28.57
CA MET A 205 -10.09 -31.35 28.21
C MET A 205 -10.23 -29.98 28.89
N LYS A 206 -11.44 -29.45 29.00
CA LYS A 206 -11.74 -28.23 29.79
C LYS A 206 -11.39 -28.40 31.28
N LYS A 207 -11.64 -29.58 31.87
CA LYS A 207 -11.25 -29.87 33.25
C LYS A 207 -9.72 -29.92 33.46
N LYS A 208 -8.93 -30.15 32.40
CA LYS A 208 -7.47 -30.13 32.44
C LYS A 208 -6.85 -28.78 32.15
N GLY A 209 -7.65 -27.69 32.11
CA GLY A 209 -7.18 -26.31 31.92
C GLY A 209 -6.94 -25.92 30.45
N ASN A 210 -7.43 -26.71 29.50
CA ASN A 210 -7.32 -26.36 28.08
C ASN A 210 -8.54 -25.52 27.66
N THR A 211 -8.32 -24.32 27.14
CA THR A 211 -9.39 -23.37 26.76
C THR A 211 -9.79 -23.43 25.29
N SER A 212 -9.02 -24.07 24.44
CA SER A 212 -9.34 -24.20 23.01
C SER A 212 -9.43 -25.67 22.60
N VAL A 213 -10.44 -25.98 21.79
CA VAL A 213 -10.57 -27.27 21.11
C VAL A 213 -9.92 -27.12 19.75
N PRO A 214 -8.87 -27.87 19.42
CA PRO A 214 -8.22 -27.73 18.14
C PRO A 214 -9.12 -28.22 17.01
N TYR A 215 -9.09 -27.46 15.96
CA TYR A 215 -9.29 -28.01 14.63
C TYR A 215 -7.89 -28.41 14.13
N GLY A 216 -7.58 -29.68 14.19
CA GLY A 216 -6.24 -30.15 13.84
C GLY A 216 -5.30 -30.27 15.05
N SER A 217 -4.08 -30.63 14.81
CA SER A 217 -3.08 -31.03 15.77
C SER A 217 -2.77 -30.01 16.88
N GLY A 218 -3.16 -30.27 18.09
CA GLY A 218 -2.54 -29.75 19.31
C GLY A 218 -3.31 -28.67 20.07
N TYR A 219 -3.49 -28.93 21.36
CA TYR A 219 -3.96 -27.97 22.34
C TYR A 219 -2.79 -27.21 22.94
N LYS A 220 -2.89 -25.87 23.02
CA LYS A 220 -1.99 -25.08 23.88
C LYS A 220 -2.61 -24.90 25.25
N LYS A 221 -1.86 -25.15 26.31
CA LYS A 221 -2.27 -24.84 27.70
C LYS A 221 -2.21 -23.34 27.90
N VAL A 222 -3.20 -22.78 28.60
CA VAL A 222 -3.33 -21.32 28.88
C VAL A 222 -2.15 -20.74 29.66
N ASN A 223 -1.40 -21.58 30.37
CA ASN A 223 -0.30 -21.15 31.22
C ASN A 223 1.01 -20.79 30.51
N GLU A 224 1.06 -20.87 29.15
CA GLU A 224 2.25 -20.49 28.36
C GLU A 224 2.23 -19.03 27.88
N PHE A 225 1.14 -18.32 28.07
CA PHE A 225 1.11 -16.86 27.87
C PHE A 225 1.32 -16.15 29.21
N LYS A 226 2.58 -15.98 29.62
CA LYS A 226 2.90 -14.90 30.56
C LYS A 226 2.55 -13.60 29.84
N GLU A 227 1.63 -12.83 30.41
CA GLU A 227 1.45 -11.43 30.03
C GLU A 227 2.81 -10.73 30.19
N MET A 228 3.46 -10.45 29.06
CA MET A 228 4.59 -9.54 29.05
C MET A 228 4.02 -8.17 29.40
N SER A 229 4.39 -7.66 30.56
CA SER A 229 4.06 -6.30 30.97
C SER A 229 4.56 -5.34 29.90
N ILE A 230 3.78 -4.33 29.56
CA ILE A 230 4.15 -3.23 28.66
C ILE A 230 5.52 -2.64 29.04
N LYS A 231 5.90 -2.72 30.33
CA LYS A 231 7.22 -2.29 30.83
C LYS A 231 8.39 -3.16 30.37
N ASP A 232 8.15 -4.44 30.07
CA ASP A 232 9.22 -5.36 29.64
C ASP A 232 9.47 -5.26 28.12
N ALA A 233 8.51 -4.75 27.36
CA ALA A 233 8.63 -4.54 25.91
C ALA A 233 9.47 -3.29 25.53
N PHE A 234 9.77 -2.40 26.48
CA PHE A 234 10.52 -1.15 26.25
C PHE A 234 11.89 -1.11 26.96
N LYS A 235 12.40 -2.23 27.42
CA LYS A 235 13.69 -2.28 28.13
C LYS A 235 14.90 -2.33 27.21
N ASP A 236 14.73 -2.58 25.91
CA ASP A 236 15.81 -2.70 24.92
C ASP A 236 15.70 -1.67 23.77
N LEU A 237 15.09 -0.51 24.05
CA LEU A 237 15.08 0.65 23.15
C LEU A 237 15.92 1.80 23.72
#